data_c6a5dab91db520b7a0a2378e97234895
#
_entry.id   c6a5dab91db520b7a0a2378e97234895
#
_cell.length_a   1.000
_cell.length_b   1.000
_cell.length_c   1.000
_cell.angle_alpha   90.00
_cell.angle_beta   90.00
_cell.angle_gamma   90.00
#
_symmetry.space_group_name_H-M   'P 1'
#
loop_
_entity.id
_entity.type
_entity.pdbx_description
1 polymer ?
#
loop_
_entity_poly.entity_id
_entity_poly.type
_entity_poly.pdbx_seq_one_letter_code
_entity_poly.pdbx_strand_id
1 'polypeptide(L)'
;MKNIAVCIMAAWWFAACGNPVTSPERVDEWPDIYPDYIGVTIPATIAPMNFNCIGGAYERVDVTVTGGKSGEMHVNDKIVSFPQDAWQELLEENKGDSLLFTVCIRKDGEWKQYRSFPMYVSPYPIDYGVVYRKLAPGYEVYSKMGIYERDLASFEERPLLENTMVPGMCLNCHAFNKTNPDHLSLHIRGKNGGTLMQIDGKREMLDTKTDSTLSAGVYPYWHPNGKYIAYSVNNTRQSFHAVKDERVEVLDLESDVLVYHPETHELLLSPLLQKKEVFETFPVFSPDGRKLYFCTAEAKPIPAEYKEIRYSLCSIDFNPEDGTFGEKIDTLVNAAAMKKSISFPRPSYDGEYIMFTLSDYGNFSIWHKEADLWLLDLKDGGMRPIKEVNSDDTESFHNWSSNSRWFVFSSRRGDGLYTRLYLASMDENGVVGKPFLLPQENPWEYYDRLVYSCLLYTSPSPRDS
;
A
#
# COMPACT_ATOMS: atom_id res chain seq x y z
N MET A 1 38.04 -53.08 -1.22
CA MET A 1 36.97 -52.78 -2.18
C MET A 1 36.34 -51.45 -1.75
N LYS A 2 36.65 -50.38 -2.42
CA LYS A 2 36.13 -49.00 -2.13
C LYS A 2 34.91 -48.79 -2.99
N ASN A 3 33.75 -48.62 -2.38
CA ASN A 3 32.54 -48.22 -3.04
C ASN A 3 32.55 -46.69 -3.29
N ILE A 4 32.68 -46.31 -4.53
CA ILE A 4 32.51 -44.94 -4.98
C ILE A 4 30.99 -44.75 -5.23
N ALA A 5 30.35 -43.97 -4.36
CA ALA A 5 28.98 -43.49 -4.62
C ALA A 5 29.05 -42.33 -5.59
N VAL A 6 28.58 -42.56 -6.81
CA VAL A 6 28.39 -41.53 -7.82
C VAL A 6 27.05 -40.85 -7.49
N CYS A 7 27.09 -39.61 -6.96
CA CYS A 7 25.92 -38.76 -6.88
C CYS A 7 25.59 -38.27 -8.31
N ILE A 8 24.57 -38.84 -8.92
CA ILE A 8 23.95 -38.29 -10.13
C ILE A 8 23.05 -37.12 -9.68
N MET A 9 23.51 -35.89 -9.91
CA MET A 9 22.64 -34.72 -9.87
C MET A 9 21.68 -34.84 -11.07
N ALA A 10 20.42 -35.14 -10.79
CA ALA A 10 19.36 -35.07 -11.77
C ALA A 10 18.98 -33.60 -11.96
N ALA A 11 19.46 -33.01 -13.04
CA ALA A 11 18.93 -31.72 -13.49
C ALA A 11 17.50 -31.97 -14.00
N TRP A 12 16.51 -31.51 -13.22
CA TRP A 12 15.12 -31.53 -13.63
C TRP A 12 14.91 -30.37 -14.60
N TRP A 13 14.78 -30.69 -15.88
CA TRP A 13 14.35 -29.72 -16.89
C TRP A 13 12.84 -29.64 -16.84
N PHE A 14 12.30 -28.57 -16.34
CA PHE A 14 10.89 -28.25 -16.53
C PHE A 14 10.67 -27.76 -17.95
N ALA A 15 10.14 -28.63 -18.80
CA ALA A 15 9.80 -28.31 -20.17
C ALA A 15 8.53 -27.44 -20.21
N ALA A 16 8.68 -26.12 -20.21
CA ALA A 16 7.70 -25.24 -20.78
C ALA A 16 7.71 -25.38 -22.32
N CYS A 17 6.55 -25.32 -22.96
CA CYS A 17 6.34 -25.68 -24.37
C CYS A 17 7.17 -24.84 -25.35
N GLY A 18 8.20 -25.43 -25.92
CA GLY A 18 8.97 -24.89 -27.04
C GLY A 18 10.47 -24.75 -26.76
N ASN A 19 11.30 -24.83 -27.80
CA ASN A 19 12.72 -24.50 -27.70
C ASN A 19 12.89 -22.97 -27.76
N PRO A 20 13.87 -22.39 -27.01
CA PRO A 20 14.20 -20.97 -27.12
C PRO A 20 14.48 -20.57 -28.58
N VAL A 21 14.18 -19.31 -28.89
CA VAL A 21 14.40 -18.75 -30.22
C VAL A 21 15.88 -18.78 -30.55
N THR A 22 16.19 -19.38 -31.73
CA THR A 22 17.56 -19.46 -32.22
C THR A 22 17.82 -18.35 -33.26
N SER A 23 18.92 -17.61 -33.07
CA SER A 23 19.40 -16.57 -34.00
C SER A 23 18.42 -15.40 -34.28
N PRO A 24 17.82 -14.79 -33.23
CA PRO A 24 17.01 -13.59 -33.41
C PRO A 24 17.89 -12.40 -33.86
N GLU A 25 17.28 -11.41 -34.53
CA GLU A 25 17.90 -10.11 -34.72
C GLU A 25 18.07 -9.42 -33.35
N ARG A 26 19.26 -8.98 -33.01
CA ARG A 26 19.50 -8.24 -31.75
C ARG A 26 19.30 -6.75 -31.95
N VAL A 27 18.45 -6.15 -31.11
CA VAL A 27 18.22 -4.71 -31.06
C VAL A 27 18.71 -4.13 -29.73
N ASP A 28 19.32 -2.95 -29.76
CA ASP A 28 19.84 -2.27 -28.56
C ASP A 28 18.78 -1.35 -27.94
N GLU A 29 17.59 -1.94 -27.69
CA GLU A 29 16.44 -1.28 -27.09
C GLU A 29 15.91 -2.11 -25.93
N TRP A 30 15.31 -1.45 -24.93
CA TRP A 30 14.56 -2.16 -23.89
C TRP A 30 13.25 -2.71 -24.47
N PRO A 31 12.79 -3.90 -24.02
CA PRO A 31 11.46 -4.34 -24.38
C PRO A 31 10.40 -3.41 -23.78
N ASP A 32 9.41 -3.07 -24.58
CA ASP A 32 8.27 -2.28 -24.15
C ASP A 32 7.26 -3.23 -23.48
N ILE A 33 7.30 -3.30 -22.15
CA ILE A 33 6.50 -4.22 -21.33
C ILE A 33 5.58 -3.49 -20.35
N TYR A 34 4.43 -4.09 -20.08
CA TYR A 34 3.48 -3.62 -19.08
C TYR A 34 3.07 -4.76 -18.12
N PRO A 35 3.21 -4.58 -16.82
CA PRO A 35 3.83 -3.44 -16.12
C PRO A 35 5.33 -3.30 -16.38
N ASP A 36 5.88 -2.09 -16.13
CA ASP A 36 7.33 -1.86 -16.20
C ASP A 36 8.03 -2.48 -14.99
N TYR A 37 8.52 -3.71 -15.19
CA TYR A 37 9.26 -4.47 -14.19
C TYR A 37 10.78 -4.46 -14.42
N ILE A 38 11.28 -3.64 -15.32
CA ILE A 38 12.72 -3.56 -15.62
C ILE A 38 13.49 -2.99 -14.42
N GLY A 39 14.43 -3.76 -13.87
CA GLY A 39 15.31 -3.32 -12.80
C GLY A 39 14.66 -3.19 -11.42
N VAL A 40 13.51 -3.78 -11.18
CA VAL A 40 12.83 -3.76 -9.87
C VAL A 40 13.48 -4.74 -8.90
N THR A 41 13.35 -4.42 -7.59
CA THR A 41 13.66 -5.36 -6.50
C THR A 41 12.36 -5.98 -6.02
N ILE A 42 12.29 -7.32 -5.98
CA ILE A 42 11.12 -8.10 -5.62
C ILE A 42 11.39 -8.99 -4.40
N PRO A 43 10.38 -9.29 -3.56
CA PRO A 43 10.54 -10.28 -2.50
C PRO A 43 10.54 -11.70 -3.07
N ALA A 44 11.24 -12.61 -2.39
CA ALA A 44 11.34 -14.00 -2.82
C ALA A 44 10.01 -14.79 -2.78
N THR A 45 8.98 -14.22 -2.17
CA THR A 45 7.66 -14.85 -2.04
C THR A 45 6.58 -14.15 -2.87
N ILE A 46 6.95 -13.32 -3.85
CA ILE A 46 5.98 -12.61 -4.68
C ILE A 46 5.38 -13.53 -5.76
N ALA A 47 4.13 -13.28 -6.14
CA ALA A 47 3.47 -13.91 -7.27
C ALA A 47 4.27 -13.70 -8.58
N PRO A 48 4.09 -14.57 -9.59
CA PRO A 48 4.77 -14.42 -10.87
C PRO A 48 4.65 -13.01 -11.44
N MET A 49 5.79 -12.45 -11.86
CA MET A 49 5.88 -11.11 -12.44
C MET A 49 5.47 -11.15 -13.92
N ASN A 50 4.24 -11.58 -14.16
CA ASN A 50 3.66 -11.66 -15.49
C ASN A 50 3.56 -10.29 -16.14
N PHE A 51 3.77 -10.22 -17.44
CA PHE A 51 3.68 -8.96 -18.18
C PHE A 51 3.16 -9.16 -19.62
N ASN A 52 2.69 -8.08 -20.19
CA ASN A 52 2.30 -8.00 -21.60
C ASN A 52 3.34 -7.17 -22.36
N CYS A 53 3.63 -7.52 -23.59
CA CYS A 53 4.35 -6.62 -24.47
C CYS A 53 3.37 -5.55 -25.01
N ILE A 54 3.83 -4.29 -25.03
CA ILE A 54 3.09 -3.17 -25.58
C ILE A 54 3.89 -2.59 -26.76
N GLY A 55 3.40 -1.62 -27.48
CA GLY A 55 4.14 -1.07 -28.63
C GLY A 55 3.70 -1.63 -29.99
N GLY A 56 2.48 -2.12 -30.10
CA GLY A 56 1.83 -2.52 -31.34
C GLY A 56 1.50 -4.01 -31.43
N ALA A 57 0.98 -4.43 -32.56
CA ALA A 57 0.64 -5.83 -32.77
C ALA A 57 1.91 -6.70 -32.86
N TYR A 58 1.93 -7.76 -32.11
CA TYR A 58 2.95 -8.82 -32.17
C TYR A 58 2.30 -10.20 -32.20
N GLU A 59 3.03 -11.18 -32.70
CA GLU A 59 2.51 -12.52 -32.89
C GLU A 59 2.76 -13.41 -31.67
N ARG A 60 3.98 -13.32 -31.11
CA ARG A 60 4.45 -14.15 -30.02
C ARG A 60 5.57 -13.47 -29.24
N VAL A 61 5.73 -13.86 -27.99
CA VAL A 61 6.84 -13.47 -27.12
C VAL A 61 7.53 -14.73 -26.61
N ASP A 62 8.84 -14.70 -26.60
CA ASP A 62 9.70 -15.75 -26.07
C ASP A 62 10.56 -15.13 -24.95
N VAL A 63 10.46 -15.65 -23.75
CA VAL A 63 11.15 -15.14 -22.56
C VAL A 63 11.94 -16.24 -21.91
N THR A 64 13.24 -16.02 -21.76
CA THR A 64 14.11 -16.85 -20.93
C THR A 64 14.45 -16.04 -19.66
N VAL A 65 14.26 -16.64 -18.50
CA VAL A 65 14.62 -16.08 -17.19
C VAL A 65 15.72 -16.95 -16.60
N THR A 66 16.93 -16.41 -16.45
CA THR A 66 18.07 -17.12 -15.89
C THR A 66 18.41 -16.59 -14.51
N GLY A 67 18.50 -17.47 -13.53
CA GLY A 67 18.92 -17.12 -12.17
C GLY A 67 20.40 -16.77 -12.09
N GLY A 68 20.75 -15.75 -11.31
CA GLY A 68 22.14 -15.36 -11.07
C GLY A 68 22.95 -16.44 -10.34
N LYS A 69 22.31 -17.20 -9.44
CA LYS A 69 22.93 -18.34 -8.76
C LYS A 69 22.65 -19.65 -9.47
N SER A 70 21.38 -19.93 -9.77
CA SER A 70 20.97 -21.19 -10.39
C SER A 70 19.58 -21.07 -11.02
N GLY A 71 19.22 -22.06 -11.81
CA GLY A 71 17.90 -22.23 -12.42
C GLY A 71 17.67 -21.40 -13.67
N GLU A 72 16.77 -21.89 -14.50
CA GLU A 72 16.33 -21.23 -15.71
C GLU A 72 14.87 -21.59 -15.97
N MET A 73 14.11 -20.61 -16.46
CA MET A 73 12.73 -20.77 -16.88
C MET A 73 12.54 -20.22 -18.28
N HIS A 74 11.71 -20.87 -19.08
CA HIS A 74 11.40 -20.45 -20.44
C HIS A 74 9.89 -20.43 -20.69
N VAL A 75 9.40 -19.35 -21.29
CA VAL A 75 8.00 -19.16 -21.69
C VAL A 75 7.95 -18.68 -23.14
N ASN A 76 7.10 -19.30 -23.93
CA ASN A 76 6.88 -18.89 -25.33
C ASN A 76 5.39 -18.87 -25.62
N ASP A 77 4.77 -17.70 -25.49
CA ASP A 77 3.33 -17.49 -25.70
C ASP A 77 3.05 -16.05 -26.16
N LYS A 78 1.78 -15.72 -26.32
CA LYS A 78 1.32 -14.36 -26.64
C LYS A 78 1.28 -13.45 -25.40
N ILE A 79 1.03 -14.03 -24.22
CA ILE A 79 1.06 -13.35 -22.92
C ILE A 79 2.15 -14.02 -22.09
N VAL A 80 3.02 -13.24 -21.48
CA VAL A 80 4.07 -13.78 -20.61
C VAL A 80 3.47 -14.11 -19.25
N SER A 81 3.30 -15.41 -19.01
CA SER A 81 2.79 -15.97 -17.76
C SER A 81 3.72 -17.07 -17.26
N PHE A 82 4.28 -16.87 -16.08
CA PHE A 82 5.22 -17.82 -15.48
C PHE A 82 4.46 -18.83 -14.61
N PRO A 83 4.76 -20.15 -14.72
CA PRO A 83 4.19 -21.15 -13.84
C PRO A 83 4.52 -20.87 -12.36
N GLN A 84 3.52 -20.90 -11.50
CA GLN A 84 3.61 -20.51 -10.10
C GLN A 84 4.72 -21.25 -9.34
N ASP A 85 4.72 -22.59 -9.41
CA ASP A 85 5.67 -23.42 -8.66
C ASP A 85 7.11 -23.21 -9.11
N ALA A 86 7.34 -23.20 -10.43
CA ALA A 86 8.65 -22.97 -11.00
C ALA A 86 9.16 -21.54 -10.73
N TRP A 87 8.27 -20.55 -10.71
CA TRP A 87 8.60 -19.19 -10.32
C TRP A 87 9.05 -19.10 -8.86
N GLN A 88 8.32 -19.71 -7.93
CA GLN A 88 8.68 -19.71 -6.51
C GLN A 88 10.01 -20.44 -6.25
N GLU A 89 10.26 -21.58 -6.94
CA GLU A 89 11.54 -22.29 -6.86
C GLU A 89 12.70 -21.42 -7.34
N LEU A 90 12.54 -20.76 -8.49
CA LEU A 90 13.57 -19.87 -9.04
C LEU A 90 13.87 -18.68 -8.12
N LEU A 91 12.83 -18.08 -7.49
CA LEU A 91 13.01 -17.00 -6.53
C LEU A 91 13.77 -17.46 -5.28
N GLU A 92 13.39 -18.62 -4.71
CA GLU A 92 14.03 -19.17 -3.51
C GLU A 92 15.51 -19.45 -3.73
N GLU A 93 15.87 -20.03 -4.88
CA GLU A 93 17.27 -20.31 -5.25
C GLU A 93 18.11 -19.05 -5.44
N ASN A 94 17.47 -17.93 -5.82
CA ASN A 94 18.16 -16.69 -6.15
C ASN A 94 17.97 -15.56 -5.14
N LYS A 95 17.55 -15.86 -3.92
CA LYS A 95 17.50 -14.87 -2.83
C LYS A 95 18.83 -14.14 -2.63
N GLY A 96 18.77 -12.81 -2.61
CA GLY A 96 19.93 -11.93 -2.48
C GLY A 96 20.78 -11.83 -3.75
N ASP A 97 20.23 -12.24 -4.88
CA ASP A 97 20.85 -12.14 -6.21
C ASP A 97 19.83 -11.60 -7.22
N SER A 98 19.99 -11.87 -8.48
CA SER A 98 19.15 -11.36 -9.56
C SER A 98 18.66 -12.46 -10.49
N LEU A 99 17.57 -12.17 -11.20
CA LEU A 99 17.07 -12.91 -12.34
C LEU A 99 17.31 -12.07 -13.58
N LEU A 100 17.91 -12.67 -14.63
CA LEU A 100 18.12 -12.01 -15.91
C LEU A 100 17.05 -12.41 -16.91
N PHE A 101 16.28 -11.44 -17.38
CA PHE A 101 15.22 -11.63 -18.36
C PHE A 101 15.75 -11.34 -19.77
N THR A 102 15.64 -12.30 -20.67
CA THR A 102 15.91 -12.14 -22.10
C THR A 102 14.60 -12.27 -22.86
N VAL A 103 14.17 -11.20 -23.52
CA VAL A 103 12.87 -11.11 -24.20
C VAL A 103 13.09 -11.04 -25.69
N CYS A 104 12.46 -11.97 -26.44
CA CYS A 104 12.34 -11.94 -27.87
C CYS A 104 10.89 -11.75 -28.28
N ILE A 105 10.63 -10.84 -29.21
CA ILE A 105 9.28 -10.56 -29.71
C ILE A 105 9.23 -10.88 -31.20
N ARG A 106 8.20 -11.64 -31.63
CA ARG A 106 7.94 -11.94 -33.04
C ARG A 106 6.95 -10.92 -33.60
N LYS A 107 7.42 -10.24 -34.65
CA LYS A 107 6.61 -9.27 -35.39
C LYS A 107 6.88 -9.42 -36.87
N ASP A 108 5.83 -9.41 -37.69
CA ASP A 108 5.92 -9.57 -39.15
C ASP A 108 6.72 -10.84 -39.61
N GLY A 109 6.61 -11.91 -38.80
CA GLY A 109 7.27 -13.18 -39.02
C GLY A 109 8.72 -13.28 -38.54
N GLU A 110 9.32 -12.16 -38.08
CA GLU A 110 10.71 -12.09 -37.64
C GLU A 110 10.84 -11.98 -36.15
N TRP A 111 11.91 -12.60 -35.57
CA TRP A 111 12.21 -12.53 -34.15
C TRP A 111 13.24 -11.44 -33.85
N LYS A 112 12.92 -10.54 -32.91
CA LYS A 112 13.85 -9.53 -32.36
C LYS A 112 14.12 -9.79 -30.90
N GLN A 113 15.40 -9.90 -30.53
CA GLN A 113 15.85 -9.99 -29.16
C GLN A 113 16.19 -8.58 -28.65
N TYR A 114 15.50 -8.19 -27.60
CA TYR A 114 15.71 -6.91 -26.90
C TYR A 114 16.86 -7.01 -25.89
N ARG A 115 17.27 -5.87 -25.32
CA ARG A 115 18.25 -5.83 -24.22
C ARG A 115 17.72 -6.65 -23.05
N SER A 116 18.55 -7.54 -22.51
CA SER A 116 18.21 -8.28 -21.30
C SER A 116 18.23 -7.35 -20.10
N PHE A 117 17.30 -7.55 -19.15
CA PHE A 117 17.19 -6.74 -17.95
C PHE A 117 17.16 -7.59 -16.68
N PRO A 118 17.70 -7.07 -15.56
CA PRO A 118 17.63 -7.75 -14.28
C PRO A 118 16.32 -7.45 -13.53
N MET A 119 15.87 -8.41 -12.72
CA MET A 119 15.08 -8.19 -11.51
C MET A 119 15.90 -8.69 -10.33
N TYR A 120 15.93 -7.92 -9.22
CA TYR A 120 16.70 -8.30 -8.04
C TYR A 120 15.81 -8.99 -7.03
N VAL A 121 16.24 -10.14 -6.51
CA VAL A 121 15.49 -10.90 -5.51
C VAL A 121 16.02 -10.53 -4.13
N SER A 122 15.20 -9.83 -3.37
CA SER A 122 15.56 -9.39 -2.01
C SER A 122 15.77 -10.58 -1.06
N PRO A 123 16.76 -10.54 -0.16
CA PRO A 123 16.86 -11.50 0.94
C PRO A 123 15.77 -11.31 2.01
N TYR A 124 15.12 -10.14 2.04
CA TYR A 124 14.10 -9.83 3.03
C TYR A 124 12.72 -10.33 2.60
N PRO A 125 12.03 -11.07 3.48
CA PRO A 125 10.66 -11.50 3.21
C PRO A 125 9.70 -10.31 3.18
N ILE A 126 8.53 -10.51 2.61
CA ILE A 126 7.38 -9.60 2.72
C ILE A 126 6.26 -10.32 3.49
N ASP A 127 5.33 -9.56 4.07
CA ASP A 127 4.13 -10.11 4.68
C ASP A 127 3.34 -10.96 3.67
N TYR A 128 2.51 -11.87 4.19
CA TYR A 128 1.70 -12.77 3.38
C TYR A 128 0.86 -12.05 2.32
N GLY A 129 0.23 -10.94 2.71
CA GLY A 129 -0.73 -10.29 1.82
C GLY A 129 -0.95 -8.81 2.10
N VAL A 130 -1.85 -8.24 1.32
CA VAL A 130 -2.33 -6.87 1.49
C VAL A 130 -3.84 -6.85 1.56
N VAL A 131 -4.39 -5.97 2.42
CA VAL A 131 -5.82 -5.70 2.48
C VAL A 131 -6.08 -4.30 1.95
N TYR A 132 -7.03 -4.20 1.03
CA TYR A 132 -7.36 -2.94 0.39
C TYR A 132 -8.84 -2.84 0.03
N ARG A 133 -9.29 -1.61 -0.12
CA ARG A 133 -10.63 -1.31 -0.59
C ARG A 133 -10.65 -1.21 -2.11
N LYS A 134 -11.59 -1.90 -2.75
CA LYS A 134 -11.90 -1.73 -4.18
C LYS A 134 -13.20 -0.97 -4.34
N LEU A 135 -13.19 -0.02 -5.26
CA LEU A 135 -14.36 0.72 -5.71
C LEU A 135 -14.54 0.53 -7.21
N ALA A 136 -15.76 0.18 -7.63
CA ALA A 136 -16.14 0.29 -9.04
C ALA A 136 -16.15 1.76 -9.49
N PRO A 137 -16.04 2.04 -10.80
CA PRO A 137 -16.10 3.40 -11.32
C PRO A 137 -17.37 4.15 -10.88
N GLY A 138 -17.24 5.43 -10.60
CA GLY A 138 -18.34 6.29 -10.14
C GLY A 138 -18.09 6.82 -8.74
N TYR A 139 -17.24 7.83 -8.61
CA TYR A 139 -16.92 8.47 -7.34
C TYR A 139 -18.05 9.29 -6.73
N GLU A 140 -19.13 9.56 -7.48
CA GLU A 140 -20.34 10.22 -7.00
C GLU A 140 -21.36 9.22 -6.46
N VAL A 141 -21.48 8.05 -7.12
CA VAL A 141 -22.44 7.01 -6.78
C VAL A 141 -21.73 5.65 -6.84
N TYR A 142 -21.26 5.17 -5.72
CA TYR A 142 -20.60 3.88 -5.65
C TYR A 142 -21.63 2.73 -5.64
N SER A 143 -21.69 1.99 -6.73
CA SER A 143 -22.57 0.84 -6.87
C SER A 143 -22.01 -0.42 -6.19
N LYS A 144 -20.72 -0.66 -6.35
CA LYS A 144 -20.02 -1.81 -5.77
C LYS A 144 -18.71 -1.37 -5.13
N MET A 145 -18.52 -1.74 -3.86
CA MET A 145 -17.26 -1.61 -3.16
C MET A 145 -17.09 -2.77 -2.18
N GLY A 146 -15.85 -3.05 -1.82
CA GLY A 146 -15.53 -4.06 -0.83
C GLY A 146 -14.13 -3.90 -0.26
N ILE A 147 -13.91 -4.60 0.83
CA ILE A 147 -12.59 -4.82 1.42
C ILE A 147 -12.14 -6.21 0.97
N TYR A 148 -10.97 -6.28 0.38
CA TYR A 148 -10.41 -7.49 -0.21
C TYR A 148 -9.04 -7.77 0.40
N GLU A 149 -8.76 -9.04 0.59
CA GLU A 149 -7.45 -9.55 0.93
C GLU A 149 -6.82 -10.17 -0.31
N ARG A 150 -5.56 -9.87 -0.55
CA ARG A 150 -4.77 -10.36 -1.67
C ARG A 150 -3.53 -11.07 -1.16
N ASP A 151 -3.40 -12.36 -1.45
CA ASP A 151 -2.17 -13.12 -1.24
C ASP A 151 -1.07 -12.61 -2.17
N LEU A 152 0.06 -12.20 -1.60
CA LEU A 152 1.19 -11.67 -2.39
C LEU A 152 2.00 -12.76 -3.10
N ALA A 153 1.93 -14.00 -2.62
CA ALA A 153 2.64 -15.12 -3.23
C ALA A 153 1.90 -15.74 -4.43
N SER A 154 0.62 -15.43 -4.59
CA SER A 154 -0.23 -15.94 -5.66
C SER A 154 -1.09 -14.83 -6.26
N PHE A 155 -2.04 -15.17 -7.15
CA PHE A 155 -3.03 -14.22 -7.67
C PHE A 155 -4.36 -14.28 -6.93
N GLU A 156 -4.44 -15.01 -5.82
CA GLU A 156 -5.66 -15.17 -5.07
C GLU A 156 -6.08 -13.87 -4.38
N GLU A 157 -7.29 -13.43 -4.68
CA GLU A 157 -7.93 -12.26 -4.07
C GLU A 157 -9.30 -12.67 -3.56
N ARG A 158 -9.57 -12.45 -2.28
CA ARG A 158 -10.86 -12.79 -1.68
C ARG A 158 -11.53 -11.59 -1.02
N PRO A 159 -12.85 -11.46 -1.13
CA PRO A 159 -13.58 -10.43 -0.40
C PRO A 159 -13.66 -10.78 1.09
N LEU A 160 -13.31 -9.81 1.95
CA LEU A 160 -13.59 -9.88 3.38
C LEU A 160 -15.00 -9.36 3.68
N LEU A 161 -15.40 -8.28 2.99
CA LEU A 161 -16.74 -7.70 3.10
C LEU A 161 -17.06 -6.90 1.83
N GLU A 162 -18.27 -7.05 1.32
CA GLU A 162 -18.79 -6.25 0.19
C GLU A 162 -20.06 -5.48 0.60
N ASN A 163 -20.21 -4.26 0.10
CA ASN A 163 -21.39 -3.42 0.39
C ASN A 163 -22.69 -3.95 -0.23
N THR A 164 -22.60 -4.87 -1.17
CA THR A 164 -23.75 -5.57 -1.77
C THR A 164 -24.47 -6.51 -0.81
N MET A 165 -23.84 -6.88 0.30
CA MET A 165 -24.47 -7.69 1.37
C MET A 165 -25.60 -6.96 2.09
N VAL A 166 -25.51 -5.63 2.21
CA VAL A 166 -26.55 -4.78 2.81
C VAL A 166 -26.74 -3.53 1.95
N PRO A 167 -27.91 -3.33 1.34
CA PRO A 167 -28.17 -2.18 0.48
C PRO A 167 -27.93 -0.84 1.19
N GLY A 168 -27.26 0.10 0.50
CA GLY A 168 -26.95 1.43 1.01
C GLY A 168 -25.83 1.49 2.05
N MET A 169 -25.06 0.42 2.18
CA MET A 169 -23.89 0.37 3.03
C MET A 169 -22.65 0.90 2.27
N CYS A 170 -21.83 1.70 2.94
CA CYS A 170 -20.53 2.13 2.47
C CYS A 170 -19.46 1.60 3.42
N LEU A 171 -18.47 0.88 2.87
CA LEU A 171 -17.30 0.38 3.59
C LEU A 171 -16.16 1.37 3.47
N ASN A 172 -15.61 1.80 4.60
CA ASN A 172 -14.59 2.82 4.62
C ASN A 172 -13.35 2.38 5.41
N CYS A 173 -12.92 3.17 6.38
CA CYS A 173 -11.67 2.98 7.10
C CYS A 173 -11.64 1.63 7.82
N HIS A 174 -10.59 0.86 7.60
CA HIS A 174 -10.32 -0.37 8.34
C HIS A 174 -8.90 -0.36 8.87
N ALA A 175 -8.67 -1.07 9.97
CA ALA A 175 -7.37 -1.24 10.58
C ALA A 175 -7.26 -2.60 11.24
N PHE A 176 -6.09 -3.21 11.07
CA PHE A 176 -5.70 -4.40 11.81
C PHE A 176 -4.68 -4.01 12.91
N ASN A 177 -4.67 -4.74 14.01
CA ASN A 177 -3.64 -4.55 15.01
C ASN A 177 -2.31 -5.14 14.50
N LYS A 178 -1.40 -4.28 14.07
CA LYS A 178 -0.19 -4.69 13.35
C LYS A 178 -0.59 -5.55 12.14
N THR A 179 -0.10 -6.78 12.10
CA THR A 179 -0.43 -7.78 11.09
C THR A 179 -1.36 -8.89 11.61
N ASN A 180 -2.07 -8.67 12.73
CA ASN A 180 -2.98 -9.67 13.32
C ASN A 180 -4.38 -9.60 12.69
N PRO A 181 -4.83 -10.62 11.93
CA PRO A 181 -6.14 -10.64 11.29
C PRO A 181 -7.30 -10.80 12.28
N ASP A 182 -7.03 -11.27 13.51
CA ASP A 182 -8.06 -11.47 14.53
C ASP A 182 -8.46 -10.17 15.25
N HIS A 183 -7.67 -9.11 15.04
CA HIS A 183 -7.94 -7.77 15.58
C HIS A 183 -8.22 -6.80 14.43
N LEU A 184 -9.49 -6.57 14.13
CA LEU A 184 -9.97 -5.69 13.07
C LEU A 184 -10.90 -4.61 13.63
N SER A 185 -10.71 -3.38 13.18
CA SER A 185 -11.69 -2.30 13.27
C SER A 185 -12.07 -1.86 11.86
N LEU A 186 -13.37 -1.84 11.55
CA LEU A 186 -13.91 -1.47 10.23
C LEU A 186 -15.09 -0.51 10.40
N HIS A 187 -14.97 0.69 9.86
CA HIS A 187 -16.06 1.67 9.87
C HIS A 187 -17.01 1.44 8.68
N ILE A 188 -18.29 1.29 9.00
CA ILE A 188 -19.39 1.06 8.06
C ILE A 188 -20.33 2.25 8.12
N ARG A 189 -20.62 2.88 6.98
CA ARG A 189 -21.58 3.98 6.86
C ARG A 189 -22.88 3.49 6.22
N GLY A 190 -23.98 4.14 6.55
CA GLY A 190 -25.31 3.86 6.02
C GLY A 190 -26.35 3.67 7.11
N LYS A 191 -27.57 3.24 6.74
CA LYS A 191 -28.71 3.11 7.67
C LYS A 191 -28.43 2.17 8.87
N ASN A 192 -27.61 1.13 8.64
CA ASN A 192 -27.19 0.16 9.65
C ASN A 192 -25.66 0.30 9.89
N GLY A 193 -25.15 1.52 9.83
CA GLY A 193 -23.74 1.82 10.00
C GLY A 193 -23.30 1.66 11.46
N GLY A 194 -21.99 1.64 11.65
CA GLY A 194 -21.31 1.52 12.93
C GLY A 194 -19.85 1.13 12.73
N THR A 195 -19.17 0.82 13.80
CA THR A 195 -17.82 0.28 13.74
C THR A 195 -17.84 -1.20 14.07
N LEU A 196 -17.57 -2.04 13.06
CA LEU A 196 -17.37 -3.48 13.28
C LEU A 196 -16.01 -3.68 13.95
N MET A 197 -16.04 -4.18 15.16
CA MET A 197 -14.88 -4.59 15.93
C MET A 197 -14.78 -6.10 15.95
N GLN A 198 -13.61 -6.65 15.65
CA GLN A 198 -13.31 -8.07 15.86
C GLN A 198 -12.06 -8.17 16.71
N ILE A 199 -12.14 -8.93 17.81
CA ILE A 199 -11.02 -9.22 18.70
C ILE A 199 -11.12 -10.70 19.08
N ASP A 200 -10.07 -11.48 18.79
CA ASP A 200 -9.98 -12.91 19.11
C ASP A 200 -11.23 -13.73 18.72
N GLY A 201 -11.72 -13.48 17.50
CA GLY A 201 -12.90 -14.15 16.93
C GLY A 201 -14.25 -13.62 17.44
N LYS A 202 -14.31 -12.77 18.45
CA LYS A 202 -15.54 -12.08 18.87
C LYS A 202 -15.78 -10.87 17.97
N ARG A 203 -17.01 -10.73 17.52
CA ARG A 203 -17.44 -9.59 16.68
C ARG A 203 -18.47 -8.77 17.42
N GLU A 204 -18.30 -7.46 17.36
CA GLU A 204 -19.21 -6.49 17.95
C GLU A 204 -19.45 -5.34 16.97
N MET A 205 -20.67 -4.83 16.91
CA MET A 205 -21.01 -3.62 16.20
C MET A 205 -21.16 -2.50 17.19
N LEU A 206 -20.25 -1.54 17.14
CA LEU A 206 -20.18 -0.41 18.04
C LEU A 206 -20.76 0.84 17.39
N ASP A 207 -21.49 1.64 18.17
CA ASP A 207 -21.75 3.04 17.85
C ASP A 207 -20.68 3.88 18.54
N THR A 208 -19.72 4.32 17.76
CA THR A 208 -18.62 5.17 18.25
C THR A 208 -18.97 6.66 18.24
N LYS A 209 -20.21 7.02 17.83
CA LYS A 209 -20.75 8.36 17.99
C LYS A 209 -21.45 8.49 19.34
N THR A 210 -20.95 9.35 20.19
CA THR A 210 -21.48 9.63 21.54
C THR A 210 -21.70 11.13 21.72
N ASP A 211 -22.27 11.52 22.85
CA ASP A 211 -22.42 12.95 23.22
C ASP A 211 -21.06 13.66 23.42
N SER A 212 -19.99 12.90 23.58
CA SER A 212 -18.62 13.41 23.76
C SER A 212 -17.76 13.38 22.48
N THR A 213 -18.34 12.99 21.31
CA THR A 213 -17.63 12.89 20.05
C THR A 213 -18.33 13.68 18.93
N LEU A 214 -17.56 14.32 18.05
CA LEU A 214 -18.10 15.06 16.90
C LEU A 214 -18.84 14.14 15.92
N SER A 215 -18.30 12.96 15.70
CA SER A 215 -18.82 11.96 14.77
C SER A 215 -18.44 10.54 15.22
N ALA A 216 -18.84 9.54 14.46
CA ALA A 216 -18.28 8.18 14.58
C ALA A 216 -16.78 8.20 14.25
N GLY A 217 -16.01 7.32 14.91
CA GLY A 217 -14.58 7.20 14.72
C GLY A 217 -14.19 6.73 13.33
N VAL A 218 -13.28 7.44 12.70
CA VAL A 218 -12.68 7.12 11.41
C VAL A 218 -11.15 7.09 11.53
N TYR A 219 -10.44 6.68 10.47
CA TYR A 219 -8.98 6.56 10.47
C TYR A 219 -8.43 5.79 11.69
N PRO A 220 -8.95 4.58 11.98
CA PRO A 220 -8.49 3.78 13.11
C PRO A 220 -7.02 3.43 13.03
N TYR A 221 -6.35 3.44 14.18
CA TYR A 221 -5.01 2.89 14.32
C TYR A 221 -4.85 2.20 15.67
N TRP A 222 -4.49 0.91 15.64
CA TRP A 222 -4.32 0.12 16.84
C TRP A 222 -3.03 0.48 17.58
N HIS A 223 -3.13 0.53 18.90
CA HIS A 223 -1.95 0.54 19.75
C HIS A 223 -1.22 -0.82 19.64
N PRO A 224 0.14 -0.84 19.66
CA PRO A 224 0.90 -2.09 19.49
C PRO A 224 0.58 -3.21 20.47
N ASN A 225 0.09 -2.89 21.68
CA ASN A 225 -0.32 -3.90 22.67
C ASN A 225 -1.73 -4.46 22.48
N GLY A 226 -2.50 -3.93 21.51
CA GLY A 226 -3.87 -4.32 21.22
C GLY A 226 -4.94 -3.84 22.20
N LYS A 227 -4.58 -3.10 23.26
CA LYS A 227 -5.53 -2.61 24.27
C LYS A 227 -6.26 -1.32 23.85
N TYR A 228 -5.71 -0.57 22.93
CA TYR A 228 -6.24 0.74 22.55
C TYR A 228 -6.33 0.89 21.04
N ILE A 229 -7.25 1.73 20.61
CA ILE A 229 -7.37 2.16 19.21
C ILE A 229 -7.49 3.67 19.20
N ALA A 230 -6.65 4.35 18.43
CA ALA A 230 -6.79 5.77 18.16
C ALA A 230 -7.76 5.97 16.99
N TYR A 231 -8.62 6.97 17.10
CA TYR A 231 -9.56 7.40 16.07
C TYR A 231 -9.46 8.90 15.83
N SER A 232 -9.75 9.29 14.63
CA SER A 232 -10.17 10.65 14.30
C SER A 232 -11.69 10.72 14.28
N VAL A 233 -12.28 11.80 14.79
CA VAL A 233 -13.71 12.08 14.72
C VAL A 233 -13.89 13.39 13.95
N ASN A 234 -14.40 13.29 12.72
CA ASN A 234 -14.40 14.40 11.77
C ASN A 234 -15.83 14.74 11.35
N ASN A 235 -16.18 16.03 11.44
CA ASN A 235 -17.30 16.59 10.71
C ASN A 235 -16.76 17.13 9.39
N THR A 236 -17.15 16.51 8.26
CA THR A 236 -16.55 16.79 6.97
C THR A 236 -17.55 17.28 5.94
N ARG A 237 -17.07 18.09 5.00
CA ARG A 237 -17.79 18.44 3.78
C ARG A 237 -17.07 17.89 2.57
N GLN A 238 -17.77 17.10 1.77
CA GLN A 238 -17.28 16.63 0.49
C GLN A 238 -17.69 17.61 -0.61
N SER A 239 -16.75 17.96 -1.47
CA SER A 239 -16.97 18.82 -2.63
C SER A 239 -16.49 18.12 -3.90
N PHE A 240 -17.27 18.26 -4.98
CA PHE A 240 -16.94 17.71 -6.28
C PHE A 240 -16.61 18.86 -7.23
N HIS A 241 -15.50 18.72 -7.93
CA HIS A 241 -15.06 19.72 -8.91
C HIS A 241 -15.16 19.17 -10.33
N ALA A 242 -15.53 20.01 -11.27
CA ALA A 242 -15.51 19.66 -12.71
C ALA A 242 -14.09 19.69 -13.31
N VAL A 243 -13.07 19.97 -12.51
CA VAL A 243 -11.68 20.06 -12.93
C VAL A 243 -11.07 18.67 -13.02
N LYS A 244 -10.32 18.40 -14.08
CA LYS A 244 -9.74 17.07 -14.35
C LYS A 244 -8.81 16.57 -13.23
N ASP A 245 -8.04 17.47 -12.64
CA ASP A 245 -6.94 17.15 -11.76
C ASP A 245 -7.30 17.24 -10.26
N GLU A 246 -8.40 17.90 -9.90
CA GLU A 246 -8.89 18.06 -8.52
C GLU A 246 -10.38 17.70 -8.44
N ARG A 247 -10.74 16.42 -8.58
CA ARG A 247 -12.16 16.03 -8.74
C ARG A 247 -12.93 15.99 -7.43
N VAL A 248 -12.29 15.62 -6.36
CA VAL A 248 -12.94 15.43 -5.05
C VAL A 248 -12.08 16.02 -3.96
N GLU A 249 -12.68 16.91 -3.19
CA GLU A 249 -12.12 17.42 -1.93
C GLU A 249 -12.93 16.93 -0.75
N VAL A 250 -12.26 16.59 0.33
CA VAL A 250 -12.88 16.34 1.63
C VAL A 250 -12.28 17.33 2.63
N LEU A 251 -13.11 18.22 3.11
CA LEU A 251 -12.71 19.32 3.97
C LEU A 251 -13.21 19.05 5.40
N ASP A 252 -12.32 19.12 6.37
CA ASP A 252 -12.70 19.12 7.78
C ASP A 252 -13.39 20.46 8.13
N LEU A 253 -14.55 20.37 8.74
CA LEU A 253 -15.23 21.50 9.37
C LEU A 253 -14.88 21.56 10.87
N GLU A 254 -14.73 20.39 11.47
CA GLU A 254 -14.28 20.13 12.83
C GLU A 254 -13.63 18.75 12.84
N SER A 255 -12.54 18.58 13.57
CA SER A 255 -11.95 17.26 13.77
C SER A 255 -11.14 17.19 15.05
N ASP A 256 -11.30 16.09 15.78
CA ASP A 256 -10.60 15.77 17.02
C ASP A 256 -9.96 14.37 16.90
N VAL A 257 -8.99 14.13 17.77
CA VAL A 257 -8.36 12.83 17.97
C VAL A 257 -8.71 12.30 19.35
N LEU A 258 -9.04 11.02 19.42
CA LEU A 258 -9.32 10.31 20.67
C LEU A 258 -8.73 8.90 20.65
N VAL A 259 -8.66 8.30 21.83
CA VAL A 259 -8.29 6.90 22.00
C VAL A 259 -9.45 6.15 22.64
N TYR A 260 -9.70 4.94 22.19
CA TYR A 260 -10.75 4.06 22.65
C TYR A 260 -10.16 2.78 23.24
N HIS A 261 -10.70 2.33 24.36
CA HIS A 261 -10.34 1.08 25.01
C HIS A 261 -11.42 0.03 24.69
N PRO A 262 -11.17 -0.96 23.80
CA PRO A 262 -12.19 -1.89 23.33
C PRO A 262 -12.79 -2.80 24.43
N GLU A 263 -12.01 -3.18 25.44
CA GLU A 263 -12.49 -4.07 26.49
C GLU A 263 -13.41 -3.36 27.50
N THR A 264 -13.10 -2.12 27.85
CA THR A 264 -13.88 -1.34 28.84
C THR A 264 -14.92 -0.42 28.20
N HIS A 265 -14.84 -0.23 26.87
CA HIS A 265 -15.64 0.73 26.10
C HIS A 265 -15.44 2.19 26.52
N GLU A 266 -14.29 2.50 27.12
CA GLU A 266 -13.95 3.86 27.56
C GLU A 266 -13.36 4.69 26.42
N LEU A 267 -13.77 5.96 26.36
CA LEU A 267 -13.16 7.00 25.54
C LEU A 267 -12.11 7.73 26.37
N LEU A 268 -10.87 7.72 25.90
CA LEU A 268 -9.77 8.46 26.48
C LEU A 268 -9.60 9.77 25.71
N LEU A 269 -9.85 10.87 26.36
CA LEU A 269 -9.92 12.21 25.78
C LEU A 269 -8.82 13.09 26.36
N SER A 270 -8.31 14.02 25.56
CA SER A 270 -7.37 15.05 26.01
C SER A 270 -7.83 16.43 25.52
N PRO A 271 -7.91 17.44 26.39
CA PRO A 271 -8.22 18.81 25.95
C PRO A 271 -7.22 19.37 24.93
N LEU A 272 -6.04 18.79 24.84
CA LEU A 272 -5.02 19.17 23.86
C LEU A 272 -5.35 18.67 22.45
N LEU A 273 -6.19 17.64 22.33
CA LEU A 273 -6.58 16.97 21.07
C LEU A 273 -8.03 17.27 20.67
N GLN A 274 -8.66 18.28 21.30
CA GLN A 274 -10.07 18.65 21.10
C GLN A 274 -10.23 20.16 21.12
N LYS A 275 -9.44 20.87 20.33
CA LYS A 275 -9.45 22.33 20.28
C LYS A 275 -10.34 22.83 19.16
N LYS A 276 -11.27 23.75 19.45
CA LYS A 276 -12.23 24.29 18.47
C LYS A 276 -11.59 25.05 17.30
N GLU A 277 -10.43 25.66 17.53
CA GLU A 277 -9.73 26.47 16.53
C GLU A 277 -8.67 25.69 15.75
N VAL A 278 -8.60 24.39 15.97
CA VAL A 278 -7.59 23.50 15.40
C VAL A 278 -8.26 22.24 14.90
N PHE A 279 -7.78 21.70 13.82
CA PHE A 279 -8.15 20.38 13.32
C PHE A 279 -7.10 19.36 13.75
N GLU A 280 -7.49 18.25 14.34
CA GLU A 280 -6.64 17.11 14.66
C GLU A 280 -7.15 15.87 13.93
N THR A 281 -6.26 15.16 13.19
CA THR A 281 -6.65 14.00 12.38
C THR A 281 -5.50 13.01 12.19
N PHE A 282 -5.78 11.84 11.61
CA PHE A 282 -4.85 10.77 11.28
C PHE A 282 -3.96 10.31 12.44
N PRO A 283 -4.54 9.93 13.59
CA PRO A 283 -3.73 9.45 14.70
C PRO A 283 -3.08 8.12 14.41
N VAL A 284 -1.82 7.96 14.81
CA VAL A 284 -1.07 6.70 14.73
C VAL A 284 -0.15 6.56 15.95
N PHE A 285 -0.08 5.38 16.53
CA PHE A 285 0.84 5.13 17.63
C PHE A 285 2.26 4.85 17.14
N SER A 286 3.24 5.25 17.94
CA SER A 286 4.62 4.79 17.77
C SER A 286 4.72 3.26 17.94
N PRO A 287 5.73 2.59 17.36
CA PRO A 287 5.89 1.15 17.48
C PRO A 287 6.08 0.64 18.92
N ASP A 288 6.61 1.49 19.81
CA ASP A 288 6.72 1.22 21.25
C ASP A 288 5.46 1.58 22.05
N GLY A 289 4.47 2.23 21.39
CA GLY A 289 3.21 2.62 21.97
C GLY A 289 3.26 3.81 22.92
N ARG A 290 4.39 4.48 23.05
CA ARG A 290 4.58 5.57 24.04
C ARG A 290 4.29 6.96 23.50
N LYS A 291 4.06 7.09 22.21
CA LYS A 291 3.68 8.33 21.55
C LYS A 291 2.46 8.10 20.64
N LEU A 292 1.63 9.11 20.59
CA LEU A 292 0.59 9.24 19.57
C LEU A 292 1.02 10.35 18.61
N TYR A 293 1.28 9.98 17.35
CA TYR A 293 1.49 10.93 16.26
C TYR A 293 0.15 11.28 15.63
N PHE A 294 0.00 12.52 15.16
CA PHE A 294 -1.22 12.99 14.50
C PHE A 294 -0.92 14.21 13.63
N CYS A 295 -1.84 14.53 12.74
CA CYS A 295 -1.78 15.75 11.93
C CYS A 295 -2.66 16.83 12.54
N THR A 296 -2.19 18.09 12.55
CA THR A 296 -2.94 19.23 13.08
C THR A 296 -2.81 20.45 12.20
N ALA A 297 -3.90 21.22 12.04
CA ALA A 297 -3.95 22.45 11.27
C ALA A 297 -4.81 23.49 11.98
N GLU A 298 -4.48 24.77 11.80
CA GLU A 298 -5.34 25.88 12.21
C GLU A 298 -6.64 25.86 11.38
N ALA A 299 -7.78 25.94 12.03
CA ALA A 299 -9.07 26.00 11.37
C ALA A 299 -9.21 27.32 10.57
N LYS A 300 -9.70 27.23 9.34
CA LYS A 300 -9.92 28.37 8.44
C LYS A 300 -11.36 28.39 7.95
N PRO A 301 -11.88 29.57 7.57
CA PRO A 301 -13.21 29.68 6.98
C PRO A 301 -13.36 28.85 5.69
N ILE A 302 -14.33 27.93 5.69
CA ILE A 302 -14.66 27.08 4.54
C ILE A 302 -15.98 27.56 3.90
N PRO A 303 -16.06 27.71 2.56
CA PRO A 303 -15.07 27.29 1.55
C PRO A 303 -14.05 28.37 1.17
N ALA A 304 -14.06 29.55 1.77
CA ALA A 304 -13.27 30.69 1.29
C ALA A 304 -11.75 30.48 1.36
N GLU A 305 -11.27 29.82 2.40
CA GLU A 305 -9.84 29.68 2.70
C GLU A 305 -9.37 28.21 2.80
N TYR A 306 -10.10 27.27 2.16
CA TYR A 306 -9.76 25.85 2.29
C TYR A 306 -8.35 25.49 1.81
N LYS A 307 -7.81 26.21 0.80
CA LYS A 307 -6.42 26.02 0.32
C LYS A 307 -5.35 26.57 1.26
N GLU A 308 -5.76 27.26 2.33
CA GLU A 308 -4.86 27.74 3.38
C GLU A 308 -4.77 26.77 4.58
N ILE A 309 -5.58 25.71 4.59
CA ILE A 309 -5.52 24.68 5.63
C ILE A 309 -4.32 23.79 5.36
N ARG A 310 -3.36 23.80 6.27
CA ARG A 310 -2.10 23.06 6.15
C ARG A 310 -1.81 22.30 7.42
N TYR A 311 -1.82 20.99 7.31
CA TYR A 311 -1.61 20.07 8.42
C TYR A 311 -0.11 19.84 8.65
N SER A 312 0.31 20.00 9.90
CA SER A 312 1.66 19.71 10.40
C SER A 312 1.65 18.38 11.16
N LEU A 313 2.77 17.68 11.20
CA LEU A 313 2.93 16.44 11.97
C LEU A 313 3.34 16.74 13.39
N CYS A 314 2.56 16.26 14.35
CA CYS A 314 2.78 16.43 15.78
C CYS A 314 2.80 15.12 16.52
N SER A 315 3.23 15.15 17.78
CA SER A 315 3.15 14.03 18.72
C SER A 315 2.75 14.48 20.11
N ILE A 316 2.13 13.58 20.85
CA ILE A 316 1.88 13.69 22.29
C ILE A 316 2.32 12.37 22.94
N ASP A 317 2.88 12.44 24.15
CA ASP A 317 3.22 11.24 24.91
C ASP A 317 1.93 10.49 25.30
N PHE A 318 2.00 9.18 25.34
CA PHE A 318 0.92 8.30 25.74
C PHE A 318 1.44 7.25 26.70
N ASN A 319 0.78 7.08 27.85
CA ASN A 319 1.11 6.02 28.78
C ASN A 319 0.23 4.80 28.53
N PRO A 320 0.77 3.68 27.99
CA PRO A 320 -0.02 2.49 27.66
C PRO A 320 -0.51 1.70 28.89
N GLU A 321 -0.01 2.00 30.10
CA GLU A 321 -0.41 1.28 31.33
C GLU A 321 -1.77 1.77 31.83
N ASP A 322 -2.02 3.07 31.76
CA ASP A 322 -3.23 3.70 32.30
C ASP A 322 -4.03 4.52 31.26
N GLY A 323 -3.52 4.62 30.02
CA GLY A 323 -4.21 5.33 28.93
C GLY A 323 -4.14 6.87 29.04
N THR A 324 -3.23 7.41 29.83
CA THR A 324 -3.10 8.87 30.00
C THR A 324 -2.25 9.51 28.92
N PHE A 325 -2.59 10.75 28.57
CA PHE A 325 -1.82 11.58 27.64
C PHE A 325 -0.84 12.48 28.39
N GLY A 326 0.27 12.80 27.70
CA GLY A 326 1.20 13.82 28.15
C GLY A 326 0.57 15.22 28.16
N GLU A 327 1.25 16.16 28.82
CA GLU A 327 0.78 17.54 29.00
C GLU A 327 1.22 18.49 27.87
N LYS A 328 1.96 17.99 26.86
CA LYS A 328 2.56 18.82 25.82
C LYS A 328 2.46 18.15 24.45
N ILE A 329 2.17 18.95 23.43
CA ILE A 329 2.29 18.57 22.03
C ILE A 329 3.65 19.03 21.50
N ASP A 330 4.38 18.12 20.89
CA ASP A 330 5.62 18.41 20.17
C ASP A 330 5.34 18.42 18.65
N THR A 331 5.84 19.46 17.97
CA THR A 331 5.76 19.55 16.50
C THR A 331 6.98 18.88 15.91
N LEU A 332 6.79 17.77 15.18
CA LEU A 332 7.85 17.05 14.50
C LEU A 332 8.18 17.69 13.16
N VAL A 333 7.15 18.04 12.39
CA VAL A 333 7.29 18.73 11.11
C VAL A 333 6.28 19.87 11.02
N ASN A 334 6.75 21.10 10.94
CA ASN A 334 5.92 22.27 10.71
C ASN A 334 5.71 22.48 9.20
N ALA A 335 4.80 21.70 8.60
CA ALA A 335 4.52 21.77 7.18
C ALA A 335 3.83 23.08 6.77
N ALA A 336 3.03 23.69 7.67
CA ALA A 336 2.40 24.99 7.42
C ALA A 336 3.44 26.09 7.17
N ALA A 337 4.56 26.09 7.90
CA ALA A 337 5.67 27.02 7.66
C ALA A 337 6.36 26.78 6.30
N MET A 338 6.29 25.59 5.78
CA MET A 338 6.78 25.19 4.45
C MET A 338 5.76 25.48 3.33
N LYS A 339 4.57 25.98 3.67
CA LYS A 339 3.40 26.09 2.77
C LYS A 339 2.98 24.75 2.17
N LYS A 340 3.10 23.68 2.96
CA LYS A 340 2.73 22.31 2.61
C LYS A 340 1.79 21.72 3.67
N SER A 341 1.22 20.58 3.36
CA SER A 341 0.27 19.86 4.22
C SER A 341 0.64 18.38 4.29
N ILE A 342 0.61 17.82 5.48
CA ILE A 342 0.90 16.40 5.74
C ILE A 342 -0.38 15.62 5.95
N SER A 343 -0.45 14.43 5.36
CA SER A 343 -1.52 13.46 5.60
C SER A 343 -0.97 12.04 5.72
N PHE A 344 -1.75 11.16 6.35
CA PHE A 344 -1.50 9.72 6.46
C PHE A 344 -0.12 9.35 7.03
N PRO A 345 0.31 9.88 8.19
CA PRO A 345 1.58 9.44 8.79
C PRO A 345 1.54 7.94 9.08
N ARG A 346 2.65 7.24 8.79
CA ARG A 346 2.83 5.81 9.08
C ARG A 346 4.23 5.57 9.59
N PRO A 347 4.41 5.31 10.90
CA PRO A 347 5.71 4.92 11.44
C PRO A 347 6.10 3.54 10.92
N SER A 348 7.37 3.36 10.60
CA SER A 348 7.95 2.04 10.34
C SER A 348 7.95 1.18 11.61
N TYR A 349 7.82 -0.14 11.48
CA TYR A 349 7.71 -1.03 12.64
C TYR A 349 9.00 -1.07 13.50
N ASP A 350 10.16 -0.78 12.91
CA ASP A 350 11.44 -0.62 13.61
C ASP A 350 11.56 0.74 14.35
N GLY A 351 10.66 1.68 14.07
CA GLY A 351 10.63 2.99 14.73
C GLY A 351 11.69 3.96 14.22
N GLU A 352 12.30 3.70 13.07
CA GLU A 352 13.34 4.56 12.52
C GLU A 352 12.77 5.70 11.69
N TYR A 353 11.63 5.48 11.02
CA TYR A 353 11.04 6.42 10.07
C TYR A 353 9.55 6.66 10.32
N ILE A 354 9.07 7.83 9.88
CA ILE A 354 7.64 8.07 9.60
C ILE A 354 7.52 8.40 8.11
N MET A 355 6.76 7.59 7.37
CA MET A 355 6.35 7.89 6.01
C MET A 355 5.05 8.68 6.04
N PHE A 356 4.93 9.70 5.20
CA PHE A 356 3.71 10.51 5.09
C PHE A 356 3.55 11.04 3.66
N THR A 357 2.32 11.45 3.33
CA THR A 357 2.05 12.17 2.09
C THR A 357 2.19 13.67 2.35
N LEU A 358 2.94 14.37 1.50
CA LEU A 358 3.09 15.82 1.51
C LEU A 358 2.39 16.42 0.28
N SER A 359 1.45 17.34 0.49
CA SER A 359 0.71 18.05 -0.54
C SER A 359 0.76 19.57 -0.32
N ASP A 360 0.12 20.36 -1.17
CA ASP A 360 0.09 21.81 -1.04
C ASP A 360 -0.85 22.29 0.06
N TYR A 361 -1.99 21.61 0.27
CA TYR A 361 -3.00 21.96 1.26
C TYR A 361 -3.90 20.75 1.59
N GLY A 362 -4.73 20.90 2.61
CA GLY A 362 -5.77 19.94 2.99
C GLY A 362 -5.24 18.64 3.57
N ASN A 363 -6.13 17.69 3.77
CA ASN A 363 -5.82 16.37 4.32
C ASN A 363 -6.18 15.20 3.38
N PHE A 364 -6.99 15.44 2.35
CA PHE A 364 -7.45 14.41 1.41
C PHE A 364 -6.70 14.52 0.08
N SER A 365 -5.43 14.15 0.10
CA SER A 365 -4.47 14.36 -0.99
C SER A 365 -4.60 13.41 -2.18
N ILE A 366 -5.54 12.45 -2.17
CA ILE A 366 -5.65 11.42 -3.23
C ILE A 366 -5.94 11.98 -4.64
N TRP A 367 -6.43 13.21 -4.71
CA TRP A 367 -6.69 13.92 -5.97
C TRP A 367 -5.76 15.10 -6.21
N HIS A 368 -4.73 15.26 -5.38
CA HIS A 368 -3.71 16.29 -5.53
C HIS A 368 -2.52 15.71 -6.28
N LYS A 369 -2.26 16.14 -7.51
CA LYS A 369 -1.18 15.61 -8.35
C LYS A 369 0.21 15.77 -7.75
N GLU A 370 0.40 16.85 -7.00
CA GLU A 370 1.64 17.19 -6.32
C GLU A 370 1.84 16.46 -4.98
N ALA A 371 0.93 15.54 -4.67
CA ALA A 371 1.01 14.78 -3.43
C ALA A 371 2.02 13.65 -3.53
N ASP A 372 3.13 13.80 -2.84
CA ASP A 372 4.30 12.93 -2.84
C ASP A 372 4.50 12.20 -1.52
N LEU A 373 5.13 11.03 -1.56
CA LEU A 373 5.60 10.33 -0.36
C LEU A 373 6.93 10.88 0.12
N TRP A 374 6.99 11.12 1.43
CA TRP A 374 8.17 11.62 2.14
C TRP A 374 8.49 10.74 3.33
N LEU A 375 9.77 10.70 3.71
CA LEU A 375 10.26 10.07 4.94
C LEU A 375 10.78 11.14 5.90
N LEU A 376 10.37 11.02 7.17
CA LEU A 376 11.00 11.66 8.32
C LEU A 376 11.87 10.62 9.02
N ASP A 377 13.16 10.87 9.15
CA ASP A 377 14.07 10.10 9.99
C ASP A 377 13.86 10.53 11.45
N LEU A 378 13.46 9.60 12.31
CA LEU A 378 13.19 9.89 13.72
C LEU A 378 14.46 10.04 14.57
N LYS A 379 15.61 9.63 14.05
CA LYS A 379 16.89 9.70 14.76
C LYS A 379 17.49 11.10 14.72
N ASP A 380 17.41 11.77 13.60
CA ASP A 380 18.03 13.10 13.41
C ASP A 380 17.01 14.19 13.05
N GLY A 381 15.75 13.85 12.80
CA GLY A 381 14.69 14.78 12.39
C GLY A 381 14.80 15.23 10.93
N GLY A 382 15.68 14.64 10.15
CA GLY A 382 15.82 14.91 8.72
C GLY A 382 14.64 14.39 7.92
N MET A 383 14.19 15.14 6.92
CA MET A 383 13.12 14.69 6.03
C MET A 383 13.53 14.77 4.57
N ARG A 384 13.03 13.81 3.77
CA ARG A 384 13.33 13.74 2.34
C ARG A 384 12.17 13.21 1.53
N PRO A 385 12.00 13.66 0.26
CA PRO A 385 11.08 12.99 -0.67
C PRO A 385 11.61 11.60 -1.02
N ILE A 386 10.72 10.67 -1.28
CA ILE A 386 11.07 9.34 -1.79
C ILE A 386 11.04 9.41 -3.33
N LYS A 387 12.09 10.00 -3.89
CA LYS A 387 12.19 10.29 -5.34
C LYS A 387 12.04 9.05 -6.22
N GLU A 388 12.44 7.90 -5.72
CA GLU A 388 12.38 6.63 -6.42
C GLU A 388 10.95 6.17 -6.68
N VAL A 389 10.01 6.57 -5.80
CA VAL A 389 8.60 6.17 -5.90
C VAL A 389 7.66 7.30 -6.29
N ASN A 390 8.04 8.55 -6.15
CA ASN A 390 7.22 9.69 -6.55
C ASN A 390 7.16 9.83 -8.07
N SER A 391 6.03 10.31 -8.58
CA SER A 391 5.75 10.46 -10.01
C SER A 391 5.14 11.84 -10.32
N ASP A 392 4.68 12.03 -11.56
CA ASP A 392 3.95 13.25 -11.96
C ASP A 392 2.47 13.24 -11.53
N ASP A 393 2.05 12.26 -10.73
CA ASP A 393 0.69 12.15 -10.19
C ASP A 393 0.74 11.72 -8.71
N THR A 394 -0.39 11.68 -8.03
CA THR A 394 -0.45 11.49 -6.58
C THR A 394 0.06 10.12 -6.12
N GLU A 395 0.82 10.12 -5.03
CA GLU A 395 1.17 8.98 -4.20
C GLU A 395 0.61 9.16 -2.78
N SER A 396 -0.16 8.19 -2.30
CA SER A 396 -0.75 8.25 -0.96
C SER A 396 -1.20 6.87 -0.46
N PHE A 397 -1.91 6.83 0.68
CA PHE A 397 -2.42 5.60 1.29
C PHE A 397 -1.38 4.49 1.34
N HIS A 398 -0.25 4.80 1.95
CA HIS A 398 0.88 3.90 2.09
C HIS A 398 0.86 3.16 3.43
N ASN A 399 1.52 2.01 3.47
CA ASN A 399 1.75 1.26 4.70
C ASN A 399 2.99 0.37 4.61
N TRP A 400 3.61 0.10 5.75
CA TRP A 400 4.81 -0.73 5.87
C TRP A 400 4.49 -2.21 6.00
N SER A 401 5.40 -3.05 5.52
CA SER A 401 5.47 -4.45 5.94
C SER A 401 5.97 -4.55 7.38
N SER A 402 5.67 -5.67 8.04
CA SER A 402 6.02 -5.88 9.46
C SER A 402 7.52 -5.83 9.76
N ASN A 403 8.37 -6.03 8.77
CA ASN A 403 9.82 -5.96 8.89
C ASN A 403 10.42 -4.60 8.48
N SER A 404 9.60 -3.61 8.11
CA SER A 404 10.04 -2.29 7.65
C SER A 404 10.94 -2.30 6.40
N ARG A 405 10.97 -3.40 5.64
CA ARG A 405 11.81 -3.55 4.44
C ARG A 405 11.01 -3.42 3.14
N TRP A 406 9.69 -3.38 3.26
CA TRP A 406 8.77 -3.18 2.16
C TRP A 406 7.70 -2.18 2.55
N PHE A 407 7.18 -1.51 1.58
CA PHE A 407 5.95 -0.74 1.74
C PHE A 407 5.11 -0.82 0.47
N VAL A 408 3.83 -0.65 0.66
CA VAL A 408 2.85 -0.59 -0.41
C VAL A 408 2.18 0.77 -0.38
N PHE A 409 1.83 1.30 -1.53
CA PHE A 409 1.20 2.60 -1.66
C PHE A 409 0.24 2.64 -2.86
N SER A 410 -0.68 3.58 -2.83
CA SER A 410 -1.60 3.86 -3.93
C SER A 410 -1.06 4.99 -4.80
N SER A 411 -1.04 4.78 -6.12
CA SER A 411 -0.62 5.79 -7.08
C SER A 411 -1.58 5.87 -8.26
N ARG A 412 -1.69 7.06 -8.85
CA ARG A 412 -2.49 7.33 -10.04
C ARG A 412 -1.65 7.54 -11.30
N ARG A 413 -0.36 7.31 -11.22
CA ARG A 413 0.63 7.50 -12.32
C ARG A 413 0.28 6.84 -13.64
N GLY A 414 -0.59 5.82 -13.64
CA GLY A 414 -0.92 5.07 -14.86
C GLY A 414 -1.79 5.85 -15.85
N ASP A 415 -2.79 6.58 -15.36
CA ASP A 415 -3.77 7.29 -16.19
C ASP A 415 -4.32 8.60 -15.56
N GLY A 416 -3.83 8.95 -14.37
CA GLY A 416 -4.28 10.13 -13.62
C GLY A 416 -5.72 10.01 -13.08
N LEU A 417 -6.33 8.84 -13.17
CA LEU A 417 -7.73 8.64 -12.81
C LEU A 417 -7.93 7.51 -11.79
N TYR A 418 -7.37 6.32 -12.04
CA TYR A 418 -7.55 5.16 -11.20
C TYR A 418 -6.31 4.92 -10.32
N THR A 419 -6.53 4.80 -9.02
CA THR A 419 -5.47 4.39 -8.09
C THR A 419 -5.16 2.91 -8.27
N ARG A 420 -3.88 2.59 -8.31
CA ARG A 420 -3.35 1.23 -8.37
C ARG A 420 -2.33 1.04 -7.27
N LEU A 421 -2.16 -0.21 -6.83
CA LEU A 421 -1.23 -0.56 -5.78
C LEU A 421 0.16 -0.82 -6.33
N TYR A 422 1.14 -0.15 -5.74
CA TYR A 422 2.56 -0.33 -6.00
C TYR A 422 3.27 -0.80 -4.75
N LEU A 423 4.30 -1.61 -4.93
CA LEU A 423 5.20 -2.05 -3.87
C LEU A 423 6.59 -1.48 -4.13
N ALA A 424 7.31 -1.19 -3.05
CA ALA A 424 8.72 -0.83 -3.14
C ALA A 424 9.50 -1.43 -1.96
N SER A 425 10.77 -1.76 -2.20
CA SER A 425 11.71 -2.19 -1.17
C SER A 425 12.37 -0.99 -0.51
N MET A 426 12.79 -1.17 0.74
CA MET A 426 13.72 -0.27 1.43
C MET A 426 14.77 -1.12 2.15
N ASP A 427 16.03 -0.83 1.92
CA ASP A 427 17.12 -1.53 2.59
C ASP A 427 17.36 -0.99 4.02
N GLU A 428 18.28 -1.59 4.74
CA GLU A 428 18.65 -1.20 6.11
C GLU A 428 19.34 0.18 6.20
N ASN A 429 19.75 0.75 5.08
CA ASN A 429 20.33 2.10 5.00
C ASN A 429 19.28 3.14 4.57
N GLY A 430 18.02 2.74 4.44
CA GLY A 430 16.93 3.61 3.99
C GLY A 430 16.96 3.90 2.48
N VAL A 431 17.69 3.12 1.68
CA VAL A 431 17.69 3.22 0.22
C VAL A 431 16.45 2.53 -0.33
N VAL A 432 15.67 3.26 -1.10
CA VAL A 432 14.41 2.77 -1.68
C VAL A 432 14.64 2.27 -3.10
N GLY A 433 14.09 1.10 -3.39
CA GLY A 433 14.12 0.52 -4.74
C GLY A 433 13.05 1.11 -5.67
N LYS A 434 13.22 0.86 -6.98
CA LYS A 434 12.20 1.20 -7.98
C LYS A 434 10.87 0.53 -7.63
N PRO A 435 9.74 1.27 -7.61
CA PRO A 435 8.44 0.69 -7.33
C PRO A 435 7.97 -0.19 -8.49
N PHE A 436 7.17 -1.19 -8.15
CA PHE A 436 6.53 -2.05 -9.15
C PHE A 436 5.04 -2.21 -8.86
N LEU A 437 4.26 -2.29 -9.92
CA LEU A 437 2.82 -2.52 -9.86
C LEU A 437 2.53 -3.92 -9.31
N LEU A 438 1.54 -4.04 -8.42
CA LEU A 438 1.14 -5.32 -7.84
C LEU A 438 0.91 -6.38 -8.94
N PRO A 439 1.63 -7.53 -8.92
CA PRO A 439 1.54 -8.54 -9.97
C PRO A 439 0.14 -9.11 -10.14
N GLN A 440 -0.26 -9.36 -11.38
CA GLN A 440 -1.55 -9.94 -11.76
C GLN A 440 -1.35 -11.11 -12.74
N GLU A 441 -2.29 -12.04 -12.76
CA GLU A 441 -2.27 -13.16 -13.69
C GLU A 441 -2.23 -12.69 -15.15
N ASN A 442 -3.09 -11.74 -15.51
CA ASN A 442 -3.05 -10.98 -16.75
C ASN A 442 -3.11 -9.48 -16.42
N PRO A 443 -1.96 -8.78 -16.34
CA PRO A 443 -1.92 -7.38 -15.91
C PRO A 443 -2.76 -6.46 -16.78
N TRP A 444 -2.70 -6.62 -18.10
CA TRP A 444 -3.45 -5.77 -19.03
C TRP A 444 -4.96 -5.89 -18.78
N GLU A 445 -5.48 -7.11 -18.77
CA GLU A 445 -6.90 -7.36 -18.54
C GLU A 445 -7.37 -6.88 -17.17
N TYR A 446 -6.56 -7.11 -16.12
CA TYR A 446 -6.93 -6.72 -14.76
C TYR A 446 -7.02 -5.20 -14.62
N TYR A 447 -6.02 -4.47 -15.10
CA TYR A 447 -5.94 -3.03 -14.93
C TYR A 447 -6.82 -2.24 -15.91
N ASP A 448 -7.26 -2.85 -17.01
CA ASP A 448 -8.23 -2.26 -17.95
C ASP A 448 -9.68 -2.27 -17.39
N ARG A 449 -9.94 -3.03 -16.34
CA ARG A 449 -11.28 -3.08 -15.69
C ARG A 449 -11.70 -1.79 -14.98
N LEU A 450 -10.87 -0.78 -14.96
CA LEU A 450 -11.16 0.55 -14.42
C LEU A 450 -11.68 0.50 -12.97
N VAL A 451 -10.92 -0.12 -12.05
CA VAL A 451 -11.25 -0.22 -10.64
C VAL A 451 -10.26 0.56 -9.80
N TYR A 452 -10.76 1.35 -8.84
CA TYR A 452 -9.92 2.00 -7.85
C TYR A 452 -9.50 0.99 -6.78
N SER A 453 -8.21 0.91 -6.52
CA SER A 453 -7.67 0.15 -5.40
C SER A 453 -7.00 1.12 -4.43
N CYS A 454 -7.58 1.30 -3.24
CA CYS A 454 -7.03 2.13 -2.19
C CYS A 454 -6.51 1.23 -1.07
N LEU A 455 -5.20 1.22 -0.87
CA LEU A 455 -4.58 0.50 0.22
C LEU A 455 -4.93 1.14 1.56
N LEU A 456 -5.15 0.29 2.56
CA LEU A 456 -5.24 0.72 3.95
C LEU A 456 -4.33 -0.09 4.88
N TYR A 457 -4.02 -1.38 4.58
CA TYR A 457 -3.17 -2.21 5.43
C TYR A 457 -2.49 -3.36 4.70
N THR A 458 -1.31 -3.79 5.21
CA THR A 458 -0.72 -5.10 4.92
C THR A 458 -1.39 -6.17 5.77
N SER A 459 -1.62 -7.34 5.20
CA SER A 459 -2.22 -8.47 5.90
C SER A 459 -1.16 -9.41 6.44
N PRO A 460 -1.39 -10.00 7.62
CA PRO A 460 -0.51 -11.01 8.21
C PRO A 460 -0.52 -12.33 7.45
N SER A 461 0.35 -13.24 7.90
CA SER A 461 0.42 -14.64 7.47
C SER A 461 -0.95 -15.33 7.39
N PRO A 462 -1.15 -16.31 6.49
CA PRO A 462 -2.37 -17.09 6.45
C PRO A 462 -2.59 -17.72 7.83
N ARG A 463 -3.86 -17.80 8.21
CA ARG A 463 -4.21 -18.61 9.36
C ARG A 463 -3.85 -20.04 9.01
N ASP A 464 -3.00 -20.64 9.83
CA ASP A 464 -2.89 -22.07 9.86
C ASP A 464 -4.29 -22.58 10.21
N SER A 465 -4.95 -23.12 9.18
CA SER A 465 -6.31 -23.65 9.26
C SER A 465 -6.31 -25.02 9.92
#